data_d728d71892e9a0c637e844c5a301282c
#
_entry.id   d728d71892e9a0c637e844c5a301282c
#
_cell.length_a   1.000
_cell.length_b   1.000
_cell.length_c   1.000
_cell.angle_alpha   90.00
_cell.angle_beta   90.00
_cell.angle_gamma   90.00
#
_symmetry.space_group_name_H-M   'P 1'
#
loop_
_entity.id
_entity.type
_entity.pdbx_description
1 polymer ?
#
loop_
_entity_poly.entity_id
_entity_poly.type
_entity_poly.pdbx_seq_one_letter_code
_entity_poly.pdbx_strand_id
1 'polypeptide(L)'
;MAEVDLTAAFSTVPAAEAEEMKRVIVETVQQIAGDDGTFKRAKLVFTESDERCGLTAELDGVKREGVPLQIDIDILEDAKTSAGARAQLKESLRLYFRRVLGK
;
A
#
# COMPACT_ATOMS: atom_id res chain seq x y z
N MET A 1 16.91 -1.58 4.67
CA MET A 1 15.55 -1.83 4.16
C MET A 1 14.55 -1.07 5.01
N ALA A 2 13.56 -0.44 4.40
CA ALA A 2 12.57 0.33 5.14
C ALA A 2 11.72 -0.57 6.05
N GLU A 3 11.37 -0.05 7.22
CA GLU A 3 10.42 -0.72 8.10
C GLU A 3 9.00 -0.41 7.62
N VAL A 4 8.21 -1.45 7.44
CA VAL A 4 6.81 -1.32 7.02
C VAL A 4 5.92 -1.99 8.07
N ASP A 5 5.05 -1.19 8.69
CA ASP A 5 4.03 -1.67 9.61
C ASP A 5 2.68 -1.58 8.89
N LEU A 6 2.08 -2.72 8.61
CA LEU A 6 0.86 -2.81 7.84
C LEU A 6 -0.26 -3.39 8.68
N THR A 7 -1.33 -2.62 8.83
CA THR A 7 -2.59 -3.08 9.42
C THR A 7 -3.62 -3.16 8.30
N ALA A 8 -4.14 -4.35 8.05
CA ALA A 8 -5.13 -4.54 7.01
C ALA A 8 -6.12 -5.63 7.44
N ALA A 9 -7.39 -5.36 7.20
CA ALA A 9 -8.47 -6.32 7.42
C ALA A 9 -9.22 -6.50 6.10
N PHE A 10 -9.02 -7.66 5.46
CA PHE A 10 -9.69 -8.01 4.22
C PHE A 10 -10.77 -9.04 4.57
N SER A 11 -12.03 -8.60 4.66
CA SER A 11 -13.14 -9.46 5.07
C SER A 11 -13.73 -10.27 3.93
N THR A 12 -13.49 -9.87 2.68
CA THR A 12 -14.06 -10.52 1.50
C THR A 12 -13.15 -11.56 0.86
N VAL A 13 -11.90 -11.70 1.34
CA VAL A 13 -10.96 -12.69 0.81
C VAL A 13 -10.58 -13.72 1.88
N PRO A 14 -10.25 -14.96 1.48
CA PRO A 14 -9.74 -15.96 2.43
C PRO A 14 -8.46 -15.49 3.12
N ALA A 15 -8.25 -15.97 4.36
CA ALA A 15 -7.11 -15.55 5.17
C ALA A 15 -5.76 -15.78 4.49
N ALA A 16 -5.60 -16.90 3.78
CA ALA A 16 -4.34 -17.19 3.07
C ALA A 16 -4.07 -16.18 1.96
N GLU A 17 -5.09 -15.80 1.21
CA GLU A 17 -4.96 -14.78 0.16
C GLU A 17 -4.68 -13.40 0.75
N ALA A 18 -5.33 -13.07 1.86
CA ALA A 18 -5.10 -11.81 2.56
C ALA A 18 -3.63 -11.67 2.98
N GLU A 19 -3.03 -12.73 3.49
CA GLU A 19 -1.62 -12.73 3.88
C GLU A 19 -0.70 -12.52 2.67
N GLU A 20 -1.00 -13.13 1.53
CA GLU A 20 -0.23 -12.90 0.30
C GLU A 20 -0.37 -11.46 -0.19
N MET A 21 -1.57 -10.90 -0.12
CA MET A 21 -1.80 -9.51 -0.51
C MET A 21 -1.01 -8.56 0.39
N LYS A 22 -1.00 -8.79 1.69
CA LYS A 22 -0.22 -8.00 2.64
C LYS A 22 1.27 -8.07 2.31
N ARG A 23 1.78 -9.26 1.99
CA ARG A 23 3.19 -9.45 1.63
C ARG A 23 3.55 -8.65 0.38
N VAL A 24 2.70 -8.70 -0.66
CA VAL A 24 2.91 -7.94 -1.89
C VAL A 24 2.95 -6.44 -1.61
N ILE A 25 2.04 -5.95 -0.77
CA ILE A 25 2.01 -4.53 -0.38
C ILE A 25 3.30 -4.15 0.34
N VAL A 26 3.73 -4.93 1.32
CA VAL A 26 4.97 -4.66 2.07
C VAL A 26 6.17 -4.64 1.15
N GLU A 27 6.32 -5.63 0.28
CA GLU A 27 7.42 -5.70 -0.68
C GLU A 27 7.43 -4.49 -1.62
N THR A 28 6.25 -4.09 -2.10
CA THR A 28 6.11 -2.95 -3.00
C THR A 28 6.52 -1.66 -2.31
N VAL A 29 6.08 -1.46 -1.07
CA VAL A 29 6.44 -0.27 -0.27
C VAL A 29 7.95 -0.24 -0.01
N GLN A 30 8.56 -1.38 0.30
CA GLN A 30 10.00 -1.46 0.49
C GLN A 30 10.78 -1.12 -0.79
N GLN A 31 10.28 -1.54 -1.94
CA GLN A 31 10.87 -1.18 -3.23
C GLN A 31 10.80 0.33 -3.48
N ILE A 32 9.66 0.95 -3.20
CA ILE A 32 9.49 2.39 -3.36
C ILE A 32 10.48 3.14 -2.46
N ALA A 33 10.60 2.72 -1.22
CA ALA A 33 11.54 3.34 -0.27
C ALA A 33 12.99 3.21 -0.75
N GLY A 34 13.34 2.06 -1.32
CA GLY A 34 14.68 1.83 -1.85
C GLY A 34 14.98 2.65 -3.11
N ASP A 35 14.00 2.74 -4.01
CA ASP A 35 14.16 3.45 -5.28
C ASP A 35 14.19 4.98 -5.08
N ASP A 36 13.26 5.50 -4.30
CA ASP A 36 13.11 6.95 -4.11
C ASP A 36 13.92 7.49 -2.94
N GLY A 37 14.26 6.65 -1.95
CA GLY A 37 15.00 7.07 -0.78
C GLY A 37 14.30 8.14 0.07
N THR A 38 12.97 8.23 -0.01
CA THR A 38 12.21 9.35 0.54
C THR A 38 11.74 9.12 1.98
N PHE A 39 11.73 7.86 2.44
CA PHE A 39 11.32 7.53 3.80
C PHE A 39 12.01 6.24 4.26
N LYS A 40 12.10 6.06 5.58
CA LYS A 40 12.70 4.88 6.21
C LYS A 40 11.67 4.03 6.95
N ARG A 41 10.55 4.63 7.35
CA ARG A 41 9.46 3.94 8.05
C ARG A 41 8.15 4.28 7.37
N ALA A 42 7.32 3.26 7.20
CA ALA A 42 5.97 3.42 6.68
C ALA A 42 4.99 2.71 7.59
N LYS A 43 3.96 3.41 8.02
CA LYS A 43 2.86 2.86 8.78
C LYS A 43 1.61 2.97 7.92
N LEU A 44 1.07 1.84 7.52
CA LEU A 44 -0.01 1.76 6.56
C LEU A 44 -1.25 1.14 7.21
N VAL A 45 -2.40 1.72 6.94
CA VAL A 45 -3.68 1.18 7.36
C VAL A 45 -4.57 1.04 6.13
N PHE A 46 -5.00 -0.19 5.85
CA PHE A 46 -5.96 -0.49 4.82
C PHE A 46 -7.32 -0.76 5.43
N THR A 47 -8.34 -0.08 4.93
CA THR A 47 -9.74 -0.29 5.34
C THR A 47 -10.54 -0.68 4.12
N GLU A 48 -11.14 -1.88 4.16
CA GLU A 48 -11.98 -2.36 3.08
C GLU A 48 -13.38 -1.76 3.18
N SER A 49 -13.92 -1.32 2.02
CA SER A 49 -15.28 -0.78 1.90
C SER A 49 -15.76 -0.96 0.47
N ASP A 50 -16.86 -1.71 0.28
CA ASP A 50 -17.56 -1.86 -1.01
C ASP A 50 -16.60 -2.13 -2.20
N GLU A 51 -15.89 -3.24 -2.17
CA GLU A 51 -14.96 -3.67 -3.23
C GLU A 51 -13.74 -2.76 -3.41
N ARG A 52 -13.56 -1.78 -2.54
CA ARG A 52 -12.41 -0.88 -2.55
C ARG A 52 -11.69 -0.92 -1.22
N CYS A 53 -10.41 -0.63 -1.28
CA CYS A 53 -9.60 -0.47 -0.08
C CYS A 53 -9.14 0.98 0.02
N GLY A 54 -9.42 1.61 1.16
CA GLY A 54 -8.86 2.91 1.48
C GLY A 54 -7.53 2.73 2.18
N LEU A 55 -6.50 3.45 1.75
CA LEU A 55 -5.19 3.42 2.35
C LEU A 55 -4.86 4.76 2.99
N THR A 56 -4.44 4.74 4.25
CA THR A 56 -3.78 5.88 4.88
C THR A 56 -2.35 5.51 5.21
N ALA A 57 -1.45 6.46 5.11
CA ALA A 57 -0.03 6.24 5.35
C ALA A 57 0.56 7.32 6.24
N GLU A 58 1.45 6.88 7.14
CA GLU A 58 2.31 7.76 7.93
C GLU A 58 3.76 7.40 7.57
N LEU A 59 4.49 8.34 7.01
CA LEU A 59 5.85 8.12 6.53
C LEU A 59 6.83 8.94 7.38
N ASP A 60 7.73 8.24 8.09
CA ASP A 60 8.69 8.88 9.01
C ASP A 60 8.02 9.83 10.00
N GLY A 61 6.83 9.47 10.48
CA GLY A 61 6.05 10.29 11.39
C GLY A 61 5.22 11.39 10.71
N VAL A 62 5.29 11.53 9.39
CA VAL A 62 4.51 12.51 8.65
C VAL A 62 3.21 11.89 8.19
N LYS A 63 2.10 12.45 8.65
CA LYS A 63 0.75 12.02 8.26
C LYS A 63 0.01 13.23 7.71
N ARG A 64 -0.47 13.12 6.50
CA ARG A 64 -1.27 14.17 5.89
C ARG A 64 -2.74 13.83 6.02
N GLU A 65 -3.51 14.71 6.62
CA GLU A 65 -4.96 14.56 6.67
C GLU A 65 -5.55 14.84 5.29
N GLY A 66 -6.48 14.01 4.89
CA GLY A 66 -7.11 14.14 3.59
C GLY A 66 -7.83 12.85 3.20
N VAL A 67 -8.20 12.78 1.93
CA VAL A 67 -8.90 11.61 1.40
C VAL A 67 -7.92 10.44 1.28
N PRO A 68 -8.25 9.27 1.83
CA PRO A 68 -7.40 8.09 1.67
C PRO A 68 -7.25 7.70 0.20
N LEU A 69 -6.13 7.07 -0.13
CA LEU A 69 -5.95 6.49 -1.46
C LEU A 69 -6.96 5.36 -1.64
N GLN A 70 -7.70 5.38 -2.75
CA GLN A 70 -8.64 4.32 -3.08
C GLN A 70 -7.99 3.34 -4.05
N ILE A 71 -7.99 2.07 -3.68
CA ILE A 71 -7.44 1.00 -4.52
C ILE A 71 -8.52 -0.06 -4.71
N ASP A 72 -8.76 -0.47 -5.96
CA ASP A 72 -9.67 -1.57 -6.23
C ASP A 72 -9.07 -2.88 -5.70
N ILE A 73 -9.88 -3.67 -5.03
CA ILE A 73 -9.42 -4.94 -4.46
C ILE A 73 -8.92 -5.90 -5.54
N ASP A 74 -9.48 -5.82 -6.74
CA ASP A 74 -9.04 -6.64 -7.88
C ASP A 74 -7.58 -6.38 -8.24
N ILE A 75 -7.12 -5.14 -8.13
CA ILE A 75 -5.72 -4.80 -8.38
C ILE A 75 -4.81 -5.47 -7.36
N LEU A 76 -5.22 -5.50 -6.08
CA LEU A 76 -4.48 -6.16 -5.03
C LEU A 76 -4.42 -7.68 -5.25
N GLU A 77 -5.54 -8.29 -5.66
CA GLU A 77 -5.59 -9.71 -5.96
C GLU A 77 -4.72 -10.06 -7.17
N ASP A 78 -4.81 -9.28 -8.23
CA ASP A 78 -4.05 -9.51 -9.46
C ASP A 78 -2.55 -9.28 -9.25
N ALA A 79 -2.16 -8.39 -8.35
CA ALA A 79 -0.76 -8.10 -8.06
C ALA A 79 0.01 -9.29 -7.49
N LYS A 80 -0.68 -10.33 -7.00
CA LYS A 80 -0.05 -11.56 -6.53
C LYS A 80 0.62 -12.32 -7.68
N THR A 81 0.02 -12.28 -8.86
CA THR A 81 0.44 -13.09 -10.01
C THR A 81 0.76 -12.29 -11.26
N SER A 82 0.29 -11.04 -11.35
CA SER A 82 0.46 -10.20 -12.54
C SER A 82 1.50 -9.10 -12.30
N ALA A 83 2.55 -9.10 -13.08
CA ALA A 83 3.58 -8.05 -13.02
C ALA A 83 3.00 -6.68 -13.41
N GLY A 84 2.07 -6.65 -14.36
CA GLY A 84 1.40 -5.40 -14.77
C GLY A 84 0.57 -4.80 -13.65
N ALA A 85 -0.21 -5.63 -12.95
CA ALA A 85 -1.01 -5.17 -11.80
C ALA A 85 -0.12 -4.70 -10.65
N ARG A 86 1.00 -5.40 -10.41
CA ARG A 86 1.97 -5.01 -9.38
C ARG A 86 2.62 -3.66 -9.70
N ALA A 87 2.95 -3.41 -10.97
CA ALA A 87 3.50 -2.13 -11.41
C ALA A 87 2.50 -0.99 -11.23
N GLN A 88 1.22 -1.25 -11.52
CA GLN A 88 0.14 -0.29 -11.32
C GLN A 88 -0.03 0.05 -9.83
N LEU A 89 -0.01 -0.96 -8.97
CA LEU A 89 -0.07 -0.77 -7.52
C LEU A 89 1.11 0.06 -7.03
N LYS A 90 2.31 -0.26 -7.48
CA LYS A 90 3.53 0.47 -7.11
C LYS A 90 3.44 1.95 -7.50
N GLU A 91 2.99 2.24 -8.71
CA GLU A 91 2.86 3.63 -9.18
C GLU A 91 1.84 4.41 -8.37
N SER A 92 0.68 3.80 -8.08
CA SER A 92 -0.36 4.43 -7.26
C SER A 92 0.15 4.76 -5.85
N LEU A 93 0.85 3.82 -5.22
CA LEU A 93 1.42 4.02 -3.90
C LEU A 93 2.52 5.09 -3.91
N ARG A 94 3.38 5.08 -4.92
CA ARG A 94 4.46 6.04 -5.07
C ARG A 94 3.94 7.48 -5.15
N LEU A 95 2.93 7.70 -5.97
CA LEU A 95 2.30 9.02 -6.12
C LEU A 95 1.63 9.46 -4.83
N TYR A 96 0.94 8.55 -4.14
CA TYR A 96 0.32 8.86 -2.87
C TYR A 96 1.34 9.23 -1.80
N PHE A 97 2.44 8.48 -1.71
CA PHE A 97 3.50 8.77 -0.74
C PHE A 97 4.16 10.13 -0.97
N ARG A 98 4.32 10.52 -2.22
CA ARG A 98 4.82 11.87 -2.55
C ARG A 98 3.87 12.95 -2.03
N ARG A 99 2.57 12.74 -2.14
CA ARG A 99 1.59 13.68 -1.59
C ARG A 99 1.68 13.76 -0.08
N VAL A 100 1.80 12.62 0.61
CA VAL A 100 1.94 12.58 2.06
C VAL A 100 3.18 13.36 2.50
N LEU A 101 4.28 13.22 1.80
CA LEU A 101 5.54 13.88 2.11
C LEU A 101 5.61 15.33 1.60
N GLY A 102 4.63 15.77 0.85
CA GLY A 102 4.60 17.14 0.31
C GLY A 102 5.57 17.37 -0.85
N LYS A 103 5.86 16.32 -1.59
CA LYS A 103 6.83 16.41 -2.69
C LYS A 103 6.19 16.30 -4.06
#